data_a7bb65b04eb4e48d0603138746fba1ee
#
_entry.id   a7bb65b04eb4e48d0603138746fba1ee
#
_cell.length_a   1.000
_cell.length_b   1.000
_cell.length_c   1.000
_cell.angle_alpha   90.00
_cell.angle_beta   90.00
_cell.angle_gamma   90.00
#
_symmetry.space_group_name_H-M   'P 1'
#
loop_
_entity.id
_entity.type
_entity.pdbx_description
1 polymer ?
#
loop_
_entity_poly.entity_id
_entity_poly.type
_entity_poly.pdbx_seq_one_letter_code
_entity_poly.pdbx_strand_id
1 'polypeptide(L)'
;MDFVKLSEQRFTAKKFDVNKKIPRDDVEKLKTILQLSPSSVNSQPWVFLWGTSDNSKKRVRPAIADFNWNRIDTCSDFVVIAVRKGLDDKFQHTLLDQEIKDGRIANEEIAKECFESRKFFIDLRERSGQTLNWETKQAYIAMTALLYGAASLGIDSTPIEVFDENKMDKLLNLDNYGVHSVLVVTLGYDAEDDHNRTRPKSRLEQSKIFFDLDKFPG
;
A
#
# COMPACT_ATOMS: atom_id res chain seq x y z
N MET A 1 -19.82 2.67 10.61
CA MET A 1 -18.46 2.80 11.21
C MET A 1 -18.12 4.29 11.27
N ASP A 2 -17.71 4.81 12.43
CA ASP A 2 -17.25 6.19 12.57
C ASP A 2 -15.76 6.26 12.19
N PHE A 3 -15.47 6.88 11.05
CA PHE A 3 -14.11 6.98 10.53
C PHE A 3 -13.22 7.94 11.33
N VAL A 4 -13.82 8.96 11.97
CA VAL A 4 -13.10 9.87 12.87
C VAL A 4 -12.63 9.10 14.10
N LYS A 5 -13.52 8.35 14.74
CA LYS A 5 -13.19 7.50 15.89
C LYS A 5 -12.11 6.46 15.53
N LEU A 6 -12.19 5.87 14.33
CA LEU A 6 -11.17 4.94 13.84
C LEU A 6 -9.82 5.64 13.68
N SER A 7 -9.80 6.86 13.15
CA SER A 7 -8.59 7.66 13.00
C SER A 7 -7.97 8.03 14.35
N GLU A 8 -8.78 8.27 15.37
CA GLU A 8 -8.33 8.53 16.75
C GLU A 8 -7.71 7.28 17.37
N GLN A 9 -8.32 6.12 17.18
CA GLN A 9 -7.94 4.85 17.82
C GLN A 9 -6.73 4.17 17.16
N ARG A 10 -6.65 4.18 15.81
CA ARG A 10 -5.57 3.51 15.09
C ARG A 10 -4.20 4.03 15.52
N PHE A 11 -3.29 3.15 15.84
CA PHE A 11 -1.89 3.47 16.14
C PHE A 11 -0.94 2.55 15.36
N THR A 12 0.36 2.77 15.47
CA THR A 12 1.40 1.95 14.84
C THR A 12 1.98 0.99 15.89
N ALA A 13 1.67 -0.30 15.76
CA ALA A 13 2.23 -1.32 16.65
C ALA A 13 3.75 -1.44 16.47
N LYS A 14 4.49 -1.55 17.55
CA LYS A 14 5.95 -1.75 17.55
C LYS A 14 6.35 -3.18 17.82
N LYS A 15 5.41 -3.96 18.34
CA LYS A 15 5.55 -5.38 18.64
C LYS A 15 4.19 -6.04 18.53
N PHE A 16 4.13 -7.24 17.97
CA PHE A 16 2.89 -8.00 17.85
C PHE A 16 2.90 -9.22 18.78
N ASP A 17 1.71 -9.68 19.18
CA ASP A 17 1.51 -10.92 19.90
C ASP A 17 1.68 -12.11 18.96
N VAL A 18 2.77 -12.85 19.10
CA VAL A 18 3.11 -13.99 18.24
C VAL A 18 2.09 -15.14 18.31
N ASN A 19 1.29 -15.19 19.39
CA ASN A 19 0.29 -16.23 19.60
C ASN A 19 -1.05 -15.91 18.93
N LYS A 20 -1.27 -14.67 18.52
CA LYS A 20 -2.48 -14.24 17.83
C LYS A 20 -2.24 -14.14 16.33
N LYS A 21 -3.07 -14.85 15.56
CA LYS A 21 -3.02 -14.84 14.10
C LYS A 21 -4.28 -14.22 13.53
N ILE A 22 -4.12 -13.49 12.43
CA ILE A 22 -5.25 -12.90 11.71
C ILE A 22 -6.07 -14.04 11.08
N PRO A 23 -7.39 -14.07 11.31
CA PRO A 23 -8.27 -15.05 10.68
C PRO A 23 -8.19 -14.98 9.16
N ARG A 24 -8.28 -16.13 8.51
CA ARG A 24 -8.17 -16.21 7.04
C ARG A 24 -9.18 -15.32 6.31
N ASP A 25 -10.41 -15.27 6.80
CA ASP A 25 -11.47 -14.45 6.21
C ASP A 25 -11.14 -12.95 6.30
N ASP A 26 -10.48 -12.51 7.37
CA ASP A 26 -10.06 -11.11 7.52
C ASP A 26 -8.86 -10.79 6.61
N VAL A 27 -7.95 -11.76 6.39
CA VAL A 27 -6.90 -11.61 5.38
C VAL A 27 -7.50 -11.39 3.98
N GLU A 28 -8.53 -12.16 3.60
CA GLU A 28 -9.18 -12.00 2.29
C GLU A 28 -9.93 -10.65 2.19
N LYS A 29 -10.53 -10.15 3.28
CA LYS A 29 -11.09 -8.78 3.32
C LYS A 29 -10.00 -7.72 3.10
N LEU A 30 -8.84 -7.85 3.75
CA LEU A 30 -7.71 -6.93 3.57
C LEU A 30 -7.17 -6.94 2.14
N LYS A 31 -7.08 -8.11 1.52
CA LYS A 31 -6.71 -8.22 0.09
C LYS A 31 -7.74 -7.55 -0.81
N THR A 32 -9.02 -7.70 -0.53
CA THR A 32 -10.10 -7.03 -1.26
C THR A 32 -9.99 -5.51 -1.14
N ILE A 33 -9.69 -5.00 0.06
CA ILE A 33 -9.48 -3.56 0.29
C ILE A 33 -8.29 -3.04 -0.54
N LEU A 34 -7.18 -3.76 -0.59
CA LEU A 34 -6.04 -3.42 -1.44
C LEU A 34 -6.41 -3.43 -2.93
N GLN A 35 -7.10 -4.47 -3.38
CA GLN A 35 -7.55 -4.61 -4.77
C GLN A 35 -8.46 -3.45 -5.20
N LEU A 36 -9.36 -3.02 -4.32
CA LEU A 36 -10.34 -1.96 -4.61
C LEU A 36 -9.81 -0.54 -4.34
N SER A 37 -8.54 -0.40 -4.01
CA SER A 37 -7.94 0.92 -3.78
C SER A 37 -7.98 1.77 -5.05
N PRO A 38 -8.32 3.08 -4.94
CA PRO A 38 -8.32 3.96 -6.10
C PRO A 38 -6.90 4.31 -6.54
N SER A 39 -6.74 4.59 -7.83
CA SER A 39 -5.50 5.10 -8.40
C SER A 39 -5.76 6.12 -9.50
N SER A 40 -4.81 7.00 -9.75
CA SER A 40 -4.88 7.98 -10.84
C SER A 40 -5.09 7.25 -12.16
N VAL A 41 -6.07 7.68 -12.96
CA VAL A 41 -6.50 7.09 -14.24
C VAL A 41 -6.74 5.57 -14.19
N ASN A 42 -7.11 5.06 -13.01
CA ASN A 42 -7.26 3.62 -12.75
C ASN A 42 -6.02 2.80 -13.16
N SER A 43 -4.84 3.35 -12.94
CA SER A 43 -3.56 2.79 -13.42
C SER A 43 -3.12 1.52 -12.69
N GLN A 44 -3.57 1.31 -11.45
CA GLN A 44 -3.31 0.10 -10.64
C GLN A 44 -1.86 -0.42 -10.75
N PRO A 45 -0.84 0.43 -10.50
CA PRO A 45 0.56 0.09 -10.80
C PRO A 45 1.18 -0.89 -9.80
N TRP A 46 0.43 -1.35 -8.83
CA TRP A 46 0.90 -2.12 -7.68
C TRP A 46 0.92 -3.63 -7.91
N VAL A 47 1.80 -4.27 -7.15
CA VAL A 47 1.81 -5.72 -6.90
C VAL A 47 1.94 -5.92 -5.39
N PHE A 48 1.11 -6.78 -4.82
CA PHE A 48 1.10 -7.08 -3.40
C PHE A 48 1.63 -8.48 -3.14
N LEU A 49 2.77 -8.60 -2.44
CA LEU A 49 3.36 -9.87 -2.07
C LEU A 49 3.07 -10.13 -0.59
N TRP A 50 2.11 -11.02 -0.35
CA TRP A 50 1.62 -11.35 0.98
C TRP A 50 2.40 -12.48 1.61
N GLY A 51 2.93 -12.29 2.83
CA GLY A 51 3.68 -13.28 3.58
C GLY A 51 3.03 -13.57 4.94
N THR A 52 2.98 -14.86 5.30
CA THR A 52 2.35 -15.34 6.55
C THR A 52 3.25 -16.29 7.34
N SER A 53 4.21 -16.94 6.69
CA SER A 53 5.04 -17.97 7.29
C SER A 53 6.37 -17.44 7.82
N ASP A 54 6.97 -18.14 8.75
CA ASP A 54 8.32 -17.83 9.23
C ASP A 54 9.35 -17.88 8.09
N ASN A 55 9.15 -18.72 7.09
CA ASN A 55 10.04 -18.77 5.93
C ASN A 55 9.92 -17.49 5.09
N SER A 56 8.71 -16.95 4.88
CA SER A 56 8.54 -15.68 4.17
C SER A 56 9.14 -14.50 4.95
N LYS A 57 8.99 -14.49 6.28
CA LYS A 57 9.64 -13.48 7.15
C LYS A 57 11.17 -13.57 7.06
N LYS A 58 11.74 -14.77 7.22
CA LYS A 58 13.19 -15.00 7.09
C LYS A 58 13.74 -14.57 5.74
N ARG A 59 12.95 -14.73 4.67
CA ARG A 59 13.35 -14.33 3.32
C ARG A 59 13.49 -12.81 3.16
N VAL A 60 12.56 -12.03 3.70
CA VAL A 60 12.54 -10.56 3.54
C VAL A 60 13.37 -9.83 4.63
N ARG A 61 13.50 -10.42 5.82
CA ARG A 61 14.17 -9.83 6.98
C ARG A 61 15.55 -9.24 6.69
N PRO A 62 16.42 -9.86 5.88
CA PRO A 62 17.76 -9.30 5.60
C PRO A 62 17.74 -7.95 4.88
N ALA A 63 16.64 -7.59 4.21
CA ALA A 63 16.47 -6.27 3.59
C ALA A 63 15.90 -5.23 4.56
N ILE A 64 15.25 -5.65 5.65
CA ILE A 64 14.64 -4.77 6.64
C ILE A 64 15.72 -4.23 7.59
N ALA A 65 15.71 -2.93 7.89
CA ALA A 65 16.60 -2.33 8.88
C ALA A 65 16.39 -2.96 10.27
N ASP A 66 17.47 -3.16 11.01
CA ASP A 66 17.49 -3.95 12.26
C ASP A 66 16.54 -3.44 13.34
N PHE A 67 16.38 -2.13 13.49
CA PHE A 67 15.42 -1.53 14.41
C PHE A 67 13.94 -1.81 14.05
N ASN A 68 13.68 -2.37 12.87
CA ASN A 68 12.36 -2.82 12.42
C ASN A 68 12.18 -4.35 12.53
N TRP A 69 13.21 -5.12 12.87
CA TRP A 69 13.12 -6.58 12.90
C TRP A 69 12.05 -7.11 13.84
N ASN A 70 11.89 -6.49 15.00
CA ASN A 70 10.84 -6.91 15.92
C ASN A 70 9.44 -6.89 15.29
N ARG A 71 9.17 -5.94 14.39
CA ARG A 71 7.87 -5.81 13.71
C ARG A 71 7.64 -6.94 12.71
N ILE A 72 8.67 -7.30 11.94
CA ILE A 72 8.54 -8.39 10.95
C ILE A 72 8.59 -9.76 11.63
N ASP A 73 9.42 -9.93 12.64
CA ASP A 73 9.60 -11.22 13.33
C ASP A 73 8.34 -11.61 14.10
N THR A 74 7.62 -10.66 14.71
CA THR A 74 6.46 -10.92 15.58
C THR A 74 5.11 -10.81 14.89
N CYS A 75 4.99 -10.17 13.72
CA CYS A 75 3.69 -9.97 13.06
C CYS A 75 3.00 -11.30 12.72
N SER A 76 1.69 -11.27 12.57
CA SER A 76 0.91 -12.38 12.00
C SER A 76 1.21 -12.51 10.52
N ASP A 77 1.01 -11.42 9.81
CA ASP A 77 1.11 -11.30 8.35
C ASP A 77 1.90 -10.04 7.99
N PHE A 78 2.41 -10.01 6.77
CA PHE A 78 2.98 -8.79 6.19
C PHE A 78 2.71 -8.75 4.70
N VAL A 79 2.78 -7.58 4.12
CA VAL A 79 2.73 -7.37 2.68
C VAL A 79 3.87 -6.48 2.24
N VAL A 80 4.63 -6.93 1.24
CA VAL A 80 5.55 -6.07 0.49
C VAL A 80 4.73 -5.47 -0.65
N ILE A 81 4.65 -4.15 -0.70
CA ILE A 81 3.99 -3.42 -1.78
C ILE A 81 5.08 -3.00 -2.76
N ALA A 82 4.93 -3.47 -3.98
CA ALA A 82 5.80 -3.13 -5.09
C ALA A 82 4.99 -2.39 -6.17
N VAL A 83 5.67 -1.60 -6.98
CA VAL A 83 5.08 -0.91 -8.14
C VAL A 83 5.77 -1.35 -9.41
N ARG A 84 5.10 -1.20 -10.54
CA ARG A 84 5.66 -1.51 -11.86
C ARG A 84 6.75 -0.52 -12.22
N LYS A 85 7.75 -0.96 -12.98
CA LYS A 85 8.81 -0.09 -13.52
C LYS A 85 8.36 0.56 -14.83
N GLY A 86 7.13 1.03 -14.89
CA GLY A 86 6.47 1.58 -16.06
C GLY A 86 5.21 0.78 -16.42
N LEU A 87 4.30 1.44 -17.12
CA LEU A 87 3.01 0.89 -17.52
C LEU A 87 2.95 0.78 -19.05
N ASP A 88 3.54 -0.30 -19.58
CA ASP A 88 3.58 -0.54 -21.01
C ASP A 88 2.18 -0.75 -21.63
N ASP A 89 2.09 -0.66 -22.94
CA ASP A 89 0.83 -0.81 -23.66
C ASP A 89 0.18 -2.17 -23.40
N LYS A 90 0.97 -3.24 -23.20
CA LYS A 90 0.45 -4.57 -22.88
C LYS A 90 -0.29 -4.58 -21.54
N PHE A 91 0.28 -3.94 -20.53
CA PHE A 91 -0.39 -3.84 -19.23
C PHE A 91 -1.61 -2.94 -19.29
N GLN A 92 -1.55 -1.83 -20.04
CA GLN A 92 -2.70 -0.96 -20.26
C GLN A 92 -3.86 -1.68 -20.96
N HIS A 93 -3.57 -2.56 -21.92
CA HIS A 93 -4.60 -3.43 -22.53
C HIS A 93 -5.16 -4.43 -21.52
N THR A 94 -4.34 -5.00 -20.63
CA THR A 94 -4.84 -5.88 -19.55
C THR A 94 -5.84 -5.16 -18.66
N LEU A 95 -5.60 -3.89 -18.32
CA LEU A 95 -6.55 -3.07 -17.56
C LEU A 95 -7.84 -2.83 -18.35
N LEU A 96 -7.71 -2.49 -19.62
CA LEU A 96 -8.85 -2.24 -20.51
C LEU A 96 -9.74 -3.46 -20.66
N ASP A 97 -9.14 -4.65 -20.88
CA ASP A 97 -9.85 -5.91 -21.00
C ASP A 97 -10.64 -6.22 -19.71
N GLN A 98 -10.05 -5.94 -18.55
CA GLN A 98 -10.73 -6.10 -17.27
C GLN A 98 -11.89 -5.10 -17.13
N GLU A 99 -11.70 -3.84 -17.51
CA GLU A 99 -12.76 -2.81 -17.46
C GLU A 99 -13.94 -3.15 -18.38
N ILE A 100 -13.67 -3.75 -19.55
CA ILE A 100 -14.70 -4.26 -20.47
C ILE A 100 -15.45 -5.43 -19.82
N LYS A 101 -14.72 -6.40 -19.29
CA LYS A 101 -15.27 -7.57 -18.62
C LYS A 101 -16.17 -7.22 -17.44
N ASP A 102 -15.79 -6.19 -16.69
CA ASP A 102 -16.54 -5.71 -15.52
C ASP A 102 -17.75 -4.84 -15.92
N GLY A 103 -17.97 -4.60 -17.21
CA GLY A 103 -19.08 -3.78 -17.73
C GLY A 103 -18.89 -2.28 -17.53
N ARG A 104 -17.66 -1.84 -17.17
CA ARG A 104 -17.32 -0.43 -17.00
C ARG A 104 -17.27 0.31 -18.35
N ILE A 105 -16.92 -0.38 -19.41
CA ILE A 105 -16.80 0.14 -20.79
C ILE A 105 -17.87 -0.49 -21.65
N ALA A 106 -18.71 0.35 -22.24
CA ALA A 106 -19.92 -0.08 -22.93
C ALA A 106 -19.71 -0.46 -24.42
N ASN A 107 -18.68 0.08 -25.07
CA ASN A 107 -18.43 -0.11 -26.51
C ASN A 107 -16.97 0.20 -26.88
N GLU A 108 -16.59 -0.10 -28.13
CA GLU A 108 -15.22 0.06 -28.65
C GLU A 108 -14.77 1.54 -28.72
N GLU A 109 -15.67 2.48 -28.97
CA GLU A 109 -15.34 3.91 -29.02
C GLU A 109 -14.90 4.40 -27.64
N ILE A 110 -15.66 4.10 -26.58
CA ILE A 110 -15.32 4.41 -25.18
C ILE A 110 -14.02 3.68 -24.78
N ALA A 111 -13.84 2.43 -25.23
CA ALA A 111 -12.62 1.67 -24.97
C ALA A 111 -11.37 2.39 -25.50
N LYS A 112 -11.44 2.86 -26.74
CA LYS A 112 -10.36 3.63 -27.37
C LYS A 112 -10.07 4.93 -26.63
N GLU A 113 -11.10 5.70 -26.32
CA GLU A 113 -10.96 6.96 -25.57
C GLU A 113 -10.32 6.74 -24.19
N CYS A 114 -10.75 5.71 -23.46
CA CYS A 114 -10.19 5.36 -22.15
C CYS A 114 -8.71 4.96 -22.25
N PHE A 115 -8.35 4.17 -23.25
CA PHE A 115 -6.95 3.79 -23.50
C PHE A 115 -6.08 4.99 -23.83
N GLU A 116 -6.49 5.82 -24.81
CA GLU A 116 -5.75 7.01 -25.24
C GLU A 116 -5.59 8.02 -24.10
N SER A 117 -6.64 8.24 -23.33
CA SER A 117 -6.60 9.12 -22.15
C SER A 117 -5.61 8.61 -21.10
N ARG A 118 -5.68 7.31 -20.74
CA ARG A 118 -4.74 6.71 -19.78
C ARG A 118 -3.32 6.80 -20.27
N LYS A 119 -3.07 6.45 -21.53
CA LYS A 119 -1.76 6.52 -22.17
C LYS A 119 -1.20 7.94 -22.13
N PHE A 120 -2.00 8.95 -22.42
CA PHE A 120 -1.57 10.35 -22.35
C PHE A 120 -0.99 10.72 -20.99
N PHE A 121 -1.67 10.35 -19.90
CA PHE A 121 -1.20 10.65 -18.55
C PHE A 121 0.05 9.85 -18.16
N ILE A 122 0.16 8.60 -18.61
CA ILE A 122 1.34 7.76 -18.38
C ILE A 122 2.53 8.34 -19.12
N ASP A 123 2.39 8.63 -20.43
CA ASP A 123 3.44 9.23 -21.25
C ASP A 123 3.92 10.58 -20.70
N LEU A 124 3.01 11.37 -20.12
CA LEU A 124 3.36 12.64 -19.46
C LEU A 124 4.30 12.42 -18.28
N ARG A 125 4.06 11.36 -17.48
CA ARG A 125 4.93 11.01 -16.33
C ARG A 125 6.27 10.46 -16.79
N GLU A 126 6.26 9.65 -17.83
CA GLU A 126 7.47 9.09 -18.41
C GLU A 126 8.39 10.19 -18.99
N ARG A 127 7.86 11.08 -19.83
CA ARG A 127 8.61 12.23 -20.38
C ARG A 127 9.18 13.16 -19.32
N SER A 128 8.51 13.29 -18.17
CA SER A 128 9.00 14.11 -17.06
C SER A 128 9.94 13.36 -16.11
N GLY A 129 10.25 12.09 -16.34
CA GLY A 129 11.06 11.24 -15.47
C GLY A 129 10.42 10.97 -14.12
N GLN A 130 9.08 11.07 -14.02
CA GLN A 130 8.34 10.98 -12.75
C GLN A 130 7.55 9.66 -12.60
N THR A 131 7.77 8.69 -13.48
CA THR A 131 7.00 7.44 -13.49
C THR A 131 7.04 6.73 -12.14
N LEU A 132 8.21 6.36 -11.64
CA LEU A 132 8.34 5.65 -10.37
C LEU A 132 7.77 6.45 -9.20
N ASN A 133 8.03 7.76 -9.13
CA ASN A 133 7.49 8.63 -8.09
C ASN A 133 5.96 8.68 -8.13
N TRP A 134 5.37 8.75 -9.32
CA TRP A 134 3.92 8.77 -9.49
C TRP A 134 3.28 7.42 -9.12
N GLU A 135 3.86 6.31 -9.55
CA GLU A 135 3.42 4.96 -9.22
C GLU A 135 3.53 4.68 -7.72
N THR A 136 4.64 5.09 -7.09
CA THR A 136 4.81 5.02 -5.63
C THR A 136 3.72 5.76 -4.88
N LYS A 137 3.29 6.94 -5.34
CA LYS A 137 2.16 7.66 -4.71
C LYS A 137 0.86 6.85 -4.74
N GLN A 138 0.61 6.05 -5.81
CA GLN A 138 -0.56 5.17 -5.85
C GLN A 138 -0.43 4.04 -4.81
N ALA A 139 0.77 3.49 -4.61
CA ALA A 139 1.01 2.49 -3.58
C ALA A 139 0.72 3.04 -2.16
N TYR A 140 1.04 4.31 -1.89
CA TYR A 140 0.71 4.95 -0.61
C TYR A 140 -0.79 5.17 -0.40
N ILE A 141 -1.56 5.38 -1.48
CA ILE A 141 -3.02 5.41 -1.40
C ILE A 141 -3.54 4.03 -0.98
N ALA A 142 -3.07 2.97 -1.63
CA ALA A 142 -3.45 1.59 -1.30
C ALA A 142 -3.00 1.20 0.13
N MET A 143 -1.78 1.59 0.54
CA MET A 143 -1.32 1.41 1.92
C MET A 143 -2.27 2.08 2.92
N THR A 144 -2.69 3.31 2.67
CA THR A 144 -3.61 4.03 3.56
C THR A 144 -4.93 3.29 3.70
N ALA A 145 -5.48 2.78 2.60
CA ALA A 145 -6.69 1.95 2.63
C ALA A 145 -6.49 0.69 3.47
N LEU A 146 -5.34 0.00 3.33
CA LEU A 146 -4.99 -1.17 4.14
C LEU A 146 -4.91 -0.84 5.63
N LEU A 147 -4.25 0.27 6.02
CA LEU A 147 -4.09 0.64 7.43
C LEU A 147 -5.44 0.90 8.11
N TYR A 148 -6.36 1.58 7.43
CA TYR A 148 -7.70 1.84 7.95
C TYR A 148 -8.59 0.60 7.86
N GLY A 149 -8.45 -0.20 6.81
CA GLY A 149 -9.14 -1.48 6.69
C GLY A 149 -8.75 -2.45 7.81
N ALA A 150 -7.46 -2.58 8.11
CA ALA A 150 -6.97 -3.37 9.23
C ALA A 150 -7.56 -2.88 10.56
N ALA A 151 -7.45 -1.58 10.84
CA ALA A 151 -8.00 -1.00 12.05
C ALA A 151 -9.52 -1.22 12.19
N SER A 152 -10.26 -1.21 11.08
CA SER A 152 -11.70 -1.48 11.06
C SER A 152 -12.08 -2.90 11.46
N LEU A 153 -11.14 -3.83 11.30
CA LEU A 153 -11.25 -5.23 11.71
C LEU A 153 -10.61 -5.52 13.07
N GLY A 154 -10.14 -4.47 13.78
CA GLY A 154 -9.42 -4.64 15.04
C GLY A 154 -8.01 -5.21 14.89
N ILE A 155 -7.42 -5.07 13.70
CA ILE A 155 -6.07 -5.53 13.37
C ILE A 155 -5.12 -4.33 13.41
N ASP A 156 -4.02 -4.48 14.14
CA ASP A 156 -2.97 -3.48 14.20
C ASP A 156 -2.01 -3.59 13.03
N SER A 157 -1.39 -2.47 12.70
CA SER A 157 -0.53 -2.41 11.51
C SER A 157 0.65 -1.46 11.70
N THR A 158 1.74 -1.73 10.96
CA THR A 158 2.91 -0.86 10.91
C THR A 158 3.47 -0.79 9.50
N PRO A 159 3.44 0.38 8.85
CA PRO A 159 4.18 0.61 7.63
C PRO A 159 5.68 0.73 7.94
N ILE A 160 6.51 0.16 7.09
CA ILE A 160 7.98 0.19 7.14
C ILE A 160 8.48 0.74 5.81
N GLU A 161 9.14 1.90 5.87
CA GLU A 161 9.78 2.54 4.73
C GLU A 161 11.30 2.35 4.75
N VAL A 162 11.88 2.12 5.94
CA VAL A 162 13.33 1.96 6.07
C VAL A 162 13.73 0.51 5.89
N PHE A 163 14.04 0.17 4.65
CA PHE A 163 14.59 -1.12 4.22
C PHE A 163 15.46 -0.90 2.96
N ASP A 164 16.29 -1.86 2.62
CA ASP A 164 17.08 -1.87 1.40
C ASP A 164 16.21 -2.40 0.24
N GLU A 165 15.67 -1.48 -0.56
CA GLU A 165 14.79 -1.79 -1.70
C GLU A 165 15.50 -2.70 -2.73
N ASN A 166 16.75 -2.39 -3.08
CA ASN A 166 17.51 -3.18 -4.05
C ASN A 166 17.76 -4.62 -3.54
N LYS A 167 18.00 -4.77 -2.26
CA LYS A 167 18.16 -6.08 -1.63
C LYS A 167 16.84 -6.83 -1.56
N MET A 168 15.74 -6.14 -1.24
CA MET A 168 14.39 -6.71 -1.26
C MET A 168 14.03 -7.23 -2.65
N ASP A 169 14.26 -6.43 -3.68
CA ASP A 169 14.01 -6.79 -5.07
C ASP A 169 14.78 -8.05 -5.48
N LYS A 170 16.07 -8.14 -5.12
CA LYS A 170 16.89 -9.33 -5.37
C LYS A 170 16.37 -10.56 -4.63
N LEU A 171 16.05 -10.44 -3.33
CA LEU A 171 15.55 -11.54 -2.51
C LEU A 171 14.21 -12.09 -3.03
N LEU A 172 13.39 -11.24 -3.62
CA LEU A 172 12.07 -11.60 -4.13
C LEU A 172 12.06 -11.84 -5.66
N ASN A 173 13.19 -11.62 -6.35
CA ASN A 173 13.33 -11.69 -7.81
C ASN A 173 12.37 -10.76 -8.56
N LEU A 174 12.15 -9.55 -8.05
CA LEU A 174 11.16 -8.62 -8.57
C LEU A 174 11.47 -8.10 -9.96
N ASP A 175 12.75 -8.06 -10.37
CA ASP A 175 13.16 -7.68 -11.73
C ASP A 175 12.54 -8.57 -12.80
N ASN A 176 12.36 -9.86 -12.52
CA ASN A 176 11.73 -10.80 -13.45
C ASN A 176 10.24 -10.48 -13.71
N TYR A 177 9.63 -9.67 -12.86
CA TYR A 177 8.23 -9.23 -12.96
C TYR A 177 8.10 -7.76 -13.35
N GLY A 178 9.23 -7.08 -13.59
CA GLY A 178 9.26 -5.65 -13.92
C GLY A 178 8.68 -4.76 -12.83
N VAL A 179 8.88 -5.11 -11.55
CA VAL A 179 8.38 -4.37 -10.40
C VAL A 179 9.51 -4.00 -9.44
N HIS A 180 9.26 -3.02 -8.59
CA HIS A 180 10.17 -2.48 -7.60
C HIS A 180 9.46 -2.34 -6.26
N SER A 181 10.06 -2.82 -5.16
CA SER A 181 9.50 -2.73 -3.82
C SER A 181 9.60 -1.30 -3.29
N VAL A 182 8.51 -0.77 -2.72
CA VAL A 182 8.45 0.63 -2.25
C VAL A 182 8.10 0.76 -0.77
N LEU A 183 7.43 -0.24 -0.18
CA LEU A 183 7.12 -0.26 1.24
C LEU A 183 6.71 -1.65 1.72
N VAL A 184 6.79 -1.86 3.03
CA VAL A 184 6.31 -3.08 3.69
C VAL A 184 5.29 -2.70 4.75
N VAL A 185 4.20 -3.45 4.87
CA VAL A 185 3.23 -3.29 5.98
C VAL A 185 3.18 -4.59 6.77
N THR A 186 3.43 -4.53 8.06
CA THR A 186 3.24 -5.64 8.99
C THR A 186 1.88 -5.53 9.68
N LEU A 187 1.25 -6.66 9.91
CA LEU A 187 -0.14 -6.80 10.39
C LEU A 187 -0.21 -7.84 11.51
N GLY A 188 -1.06 -7.62 12.49
CA GLY A 188 -1.24 -8.52 13.62
C GLY A 188 -2.05 -7.88 14.75
N TYR A 189 -1.86 -8.36 15.95
CA TYR A 189 -2.43 -7.77 17.16
C TYR A 189 -1.29 -7.31 18.05
N ASP A 190 -1.40 -6.15 18.65
CA ASP A 190 -0.34 -5.59 19.50
C ASP A 190 -0.05 -6.50 20.71
N ALA A 191 1.23 -6.55 21.10
CA ALA A 191 1.64 -7.24 22.33
C ALA A 191 1.30 -6.39 23.55
N GLU A 192 1.08 -7.04 24.69
CA GLU A 192 0.78 -6.34 25.96
C GLU A 192 1.88 -5.37 26.39
N ASP A 193 3.12 -5.71 26.05
CA ASP A 193 4.32 -4.90 26.32
C ASP A 193 4.69 -3.95 25.16
N ASP A 194 3.79 -3.74 24.19
CA ASP A 194 4.01 -2.71 23.15
C ASP A 194 3.96 -1.31 23.78
N HIS A 195 5.12 -0.68 23.87
CA HIS A 195 5.26 0.65 24.45
C HIS A 195 4.49 1.75 23.72
N ASN A 196 4.06 1.51 22.45
CA ASN A 196 3.31 2.50 21.69
C ASN A 196 1.80 2.43 21.90
N ARG A 197 1.30 1.34 22.51
CA ARG A 197 -0.12 1.10 22.75
C ARG A 197 -0.78 2.21 23.58
N THR A 198 -0.07 2.68 24.61
CA THR A 198 -0.58 3.68 25.56
C THR A 198 -0.11 5.09 25.28
N ARG A 199 0.70 5.29 24.23
CA ARG A 199 1.19 6.64 23.89
C ARG A 199 0.08 7.47 23.29
N PRO A 200 -0.14 8.71 23.77
CA PRO A 200 -1.11 9.63 23.19
C PRO A 200 -0.79 9.91 21.73
N LYS A 201 -1.82 9.95 20.90
CA LYS A 201 -1.66 10.43 19.53
C LYS A 201 -1.33 11.91 19.53
N SER A 202 -0.27 12.27 18.81
CA SER A 202 0.14 13.68 18.66
C SER A 202 0.06 14.10 17.20
N ARG A 203 -0.58 15.23 16.96
CA ARG A 203 -0.67 15.90 15.65
C ARG A 203 -0.60 17.39 15.87
N LEU A 204 -0.18 18.11 14.84
CA LEU A 204 -0.27 19.55 14.85
C LEU A 204 -1.73 20.01 14.97
N GLU A 205 -1.95 21.18 15.59
CA GLU A 205 -3.25 21.82 15.65
C GLU A 205 -3.76 22.12 14.23
N GLN A 206 -5.09 22.07 14.05
CA GLN A 206 -5.70 22.33 12.75
C GLN A 206 -5.29 23.69 12.17
N SER A 207 -5.19 24.71 13.00
CA SER A 207 -4.75 26.05 12.61
C SER A 207 -3.34 26.13 12.00
N LYS A 208 -2.52 25.06 12.16
CA LYS A 208 -1.17 24.96 11.58
C LYS A 208 -1.11 24.24 10.25
N ILE A 209 -2.18 23.57 9.85
CA ILE A 209 -2.23 22.71 8.66
C ILE A 209 -3.41 23.00 7.75
N PHE A 210 -4.42 23.73 8.22
CA PHE A 210 -5.56 24.17 7.40
C PHE A 210 -5.53 25.68 7.23
N PHE A 211 -5.52 26.12 6.01
CA PHE A 211 -5.53 27.53 5.63
C PHE A 211 -6.74 27.79 4.74
N ASP A 212 -7.40 28.91 4.94
CA ASP A 212 -8.45 29.40 4.06
C ASP A 212 -7.80 29.88 2.76
N LEU A 213 -8.08 29.23 1.65
CA LEU A 213 -7.47 29.55 0.36
C LEU A 213 -7.79 30.97 -0.09
N ASP A 214 -9.01 31.47 0.24
CA ASP A 214 -9.42 32.83 -0.11
C ASP A 214 -8.65 33.93 0.65
N LYS A 215 -8.00 33.54 1.75
CA LYS A 215 -7.16 34.41 2.59
C LYS A 215 -5.68 34.07 2.57
N PHE A 216 -5.30 33.04 1.80
CA PHE A 216 -3.92 32.59 1.72
C PHE A 216 -3.10 33.61 0.91
N PRO A 217 -2.02 34.22 1.48
CA PRO A 217 -1.24 35.23 0.76
C PRO A 217 -0.55 34.56 -0.45
N GLY A 218 -0.72 35.19 -1.65
CA GLY A 218 -0.05 34.82 -2.89
C GLY A 218 1.43 35.21 -2.92
#